data_f9eaba36fb6fd7730934b07611be51f2
#
_entry.id   f9eaba36fb6fd7730934b07611be51f2
#
_cell.length_a   1.000
_cell.length_b   1.000
_cell.length_c   1.000
_cell.angle_alpha   90.00
_cell.angle_beta   90.00
_cell.angle_gamma   90.00
#
_symmetry.space_group_name_H-M   'P 1'
#
loop_
_entity.id
_entity.type
_entity.pdbx_description
1 polymer ?
#
loop_
_entity_poly.entity_id
_entity_poly.type
_entity_poly.pdbx_seq_one_letter_code
_entity_poly.pdbx_strand_id
1 'polypeptide(L)'
;MNYLFVLVVSLAASVAGAPSNIVRNNVYGYSAELSEFYSRVSHYIGEVRQASAVSPTCDTSKITLPAQASELPAPPAGQKVLHVAVGRGTQNYTCADSTANTEPAAIGAVASLYNATCIAANYPALISMAPEVVINIALPTKSSSTLPPANLDLLGHHFFEDSTTPVFNLDTTSERQYGIAISKKKASMNAPSNAVKGQHNAGNGAVAWLYLEAVNGTVGDYKSIYRVNTAGGNPPATCEGMDKTFTVQYSADYYFYG
;
A
#
# COMPACT_ATOMS: atom_id res chain seq x y z
N MET A 1 18.96 22.11 -69.53
CA MET A 1 18.40 22.99 -68.49
C MET A 1 17.36 22.19 -67.71
N ASN A 2 17.85 21.53 -66.64
CA ASN A 2 17.02 20.64 -65.84
C ASN A 2 16.56 21.38 -64.58
N TYR A 3 15.26 21.57 -64.43
CA TYR A 3 14.67 22.11 -63.21
C TYR A 3 14.38 20.97 -62.25
N LEU A 4 15.12 20.99 -61.13
CA LEU A 4 14.92 20.11 -59.99
C LEU A 4 13.78 20.67 -59.14
N PHE A 5 12.63 20.00 -59.11
CA PHE A 5 11.55 20.32 -58.17
C PHE A 5 11.89 19.68 -56.83
N VAL A 6 12.18 20.50 -55.81
CA VAL A 6 12.29 20.07 -54.43
C VAL A 6 10.91 20.07 -53.84
N LEU A 7 10.39 18.87 -53.58
CA LEU A 7 9.13 18.66 -52.85
C LEU A 7 9.40 18.80 -51.34
N VAL A 8 9.01 19.90 -50.76
CA VAL A 8 9.03 20.05 -49.31
C VAL A 8 7.76 19.38 -48.75
N VAL A 9 7.95 18.17 -48.18
CA VAL A 9 6.91 17.47 -47.42
C VAL A 9 6.92 18.06 -46.02
N SER A 10 6.00 18.96 -45.72
CA SER A 10 5.72 19.39 -44.36
C SER A 10 4.99 18.28 -43.61
N LEU A 11 5.71 17.57 -42.73
CA LEU A 11 5.08 16.71 -41.73
C LEU A 11 4.38 17.61 -40.72
N ALA A 12 3.09 17.80 -40.89
CA ALA A 12 2.24 18.27 -39.81
C ALA A 12 2.12 17.11 -38.81
N ALA A 13 2.88 17.20 -37.71
CA ALA A 13 2.64 16.37 -36.54
C ALA A 13 1.31 16.77 -35.96
N SER A 14 0.24 16.10 -36.35
CA SER A 14 -1.02 16.14 -35.61
C SER A 14 -0.74 15.56 -34.22
N VAL A 15 -0.62 16.44 -33.24
CA VAL A 15 -0.77 16.07 -31.83
C VAL A 15 -2.20 15.57 -31.71
N ALA A 16 -2.39 14.27 -31.89
CA ALA A 16 -3.64 13.62 -31.51
C ALA A 16 -3.75 13.81 -30.01
N GLY A 17 -4.58 14.76 -29.60
CA GLY A 17 -4.98 14.90 -28.21
C GLY A 17 -5.45 13.54 -27.75
N ALA A 18 -4.89 13.03 -26.66
CA ALA A 18 -5.31 11.77 -26.07
C ALA A 18 -6.85 11.83 -25.89
N PRO A 19 -7.60 10.81 -26.35
CA PRO A 19 -9.05 10.86 -26.27
C PRO A 19 -9.46 10.94 -24.81
N SER A 20 -9.96 12.08 -24.39
CA SER A 20 -10.35 12.40 -23.01
C SER A 20 -11.44 11.49 -22.44
N ASN A 21 -12.02 10.61 -23.25
CA ASN A 21 -13.13 9.73 -22.86
C ASN A 21 -12.75 8.26 -22.68
N ILE A 22 -11.53 7.82 -23.06
CA ILE A 22 -11.12 6.42 -22.90
C ILE A 22 -10.47 6.18 -21.53
N VAL A 23 -9.95 7.24 -20.89
CA VAL A 23 -9.26 7.12 -19.58
C VAL A 23 -10.24 7.05 -18.40
N ARG A 24 -11.51 7.40 -18.59
CA ARG A 24 -12.49 7.48 -17.47
C ARG A 24 -13.02 6.16 -16.96
N ASN A 25 -12.86 5.05 -17.68
CA ASN A 25 -13.46 3.78 -17.30
C ASN A 25 -12.49 2.59 -17.18
N ASN A 26 -11.18 2.80 -17.22
CA ASN A 26 -10.29 1.66 -17.30
C ASN A 26 -9.07 1.74 -16.38
N VAL A 27 -8.95 0.74 -15.56
CA VAL A 27 -7.82 0.19 -14.82
C VAL A 27 -7.49 0.93 -13.53
N TYR A 28 -7.44 2.27 -13.54
CA TYR A 28 -7.22 3.08 -12.32
C TYR A 28 -8.18 4.25 -12.38
N GLY A 29 -9.19 4.27 -11.51
CA GLY A 29 -10.05 5.45 -11.40
C GLY A 29 -9.18 6.69 -11.21
N TYR A 30 -9.42 7.76 -11.98
CA TYR A 30 -8.76 9.03 -11.76
C TYR A 30 -9.15 9.56 -10.39
N SER A 31 -8.17 9.81 -9.53
CA SER A 31 -8.38 10.48 -8.25
C SER A 31 -7.33 11.58 -8.06
N ALA A 32 -7.62 12.53 -7.17
CA ALA A 32 -6.70 13.61 -6.84
C ALA A 32 -5.38 13.04 -6.28
N GLU A 33 -5.47 11.99 -5.47
CA GLU A 33 -4.35 11.30 -4.87
C GLU A 33 -3.46 10.63 -5.94
N LEU A 34 -4.07 10.00 -6.93
CA LEU A 34 -3.33 9.41 -8.06
C LEU A 34 -2.63 10.47 -8.88
N SER A 35 -3.28 11.61 -9.13
CA SER A 35 -2.68 12.74 -9.84
C SER A 35 -1.49 13.33 -9.08
N GLU A 36 -1.62 13.52 -7.78
CA GLU A 36 -0.53 13.99 -6.92
C GLU A 36 0.62 12.99 -6.86
N PHE A 37 0.32 11.69 -6.75
CA PHE A 37 1.32 10.62 -6.82
C PHE A 37 2.14 10.69 -8.10
N TYR A 38 1.50 10.76 -9.27
CA TYR A 38 2.21 10.88 -10.54
C TYR A 38 3.00 12.17 -10.67
N SER A 39 2.50 13.28 -10.13
CA SER A 39 3.24 14.54 -10.10
C SER A 39 4.54 14.40 -9.29
N ARG A 40 4.49 13.76 -8.12
CA ARG A 40 5.69 13.49 -7.30
C ARG A 40 6.64 12.51 -7.97
N VAL A 41 6.13 11.43 -8.57
CA VAL A 41 6.96 10.49 -9.35
C VAL A 41 7.68 11.22 -10.48
N SER A 42 6.99 12.08 -11.21
CA SER A 42 7.57 12.87 -12.30
C SER A 42 8.66 13.82 -11.80
N HIS A 43 8.44 14.44 -10.64
CA HIS A 43 9.43 15.29 -10.00
C HIS A 43 10.71 14.50 -9.65
N TYR A 44 10.57 13.35 -8.97
CA TYR A 44 11.71 12.49 -8.64
C TYR A 44 12.46 11.94 -9.87
N ILE A 45 11.73 11.57 -10.93
CA ILE A 45 12.36 11.18 -12.22
C ILE A 45 13.19 12.35 -12.78
N GLY A 46 12.66 13.57 -12.69
CA GLY A 46 13.37 14.78 -13.10
C GLY A 46 14.67 14.99 -12.31
N GLU A 47 14.61 14.87 -10.98
CA GLU A 47 15.78 14.98 -10.10
C GLU A 47 16.85 13.91 -10.40
N VAL A 48 16.45 12.64 -10.56
CA VAL A 48 17.37 11.54 -10.90
C VAL A 48 18.04 11.78 -12.25
N ARG A 49 17.32 12.27 -13.26
CA ARG A 49 17.90 12.60 -14.57
C ARG A 49 18.91 13.74 -14.50
N GLN A 50 18.70 14.70 -13.60
CA GLN A 50 19.64 15.82 -13.39
C GLN A 50 20.87 15.41 -12.59
N ALA A 51 20.72 14.48 -11.65
CA ALA A 51 21.81 14.03 -10.76
C ALA A 51 22.80 13.05 -11.40
N SER A 52 22.64 12.70 -12.67
CA SER A 52 23.48 11.75 -13.45
C SER A 52 23.66 10.34 -12.86
N ALA A 53 22.93 9.39 -13.43
CA ALA A 53 23.41 8.04 -13.76
C ALA A 53 23.74 7.03 -12.65
N VAL A 54 23.46 7.27 -11.38
CA VAL A 54 23.57 6.21 -10.36
C VAL A 54 22.17 5.80 -9.95
N SER A 55 21.78 4.55 -10.22
CA SER A 55 20.56 3.99 -9.65
C SER A 55 20.61 4.15 -8.13
N PRO A 56 19.57 4.70 -7.47
CA PRO A 56 19.60 4.89 -6.03
C PRO A 56 19.79 3.54 -5.35
N THR A 57 20.73 3.45 -4.42
CA THR A 57 20.93 2.24 -3.62
C THR A 57 19.77 2.08 -2.65
N CYS A 58 19.35 0.83 -2.43
CA CYS A 58 18.31 0.50 -1.46
C CYS A 58 18.90 0.40 -0.05
N ASP A 59 19.24 1.54 0.54
CA ASP A 59 19.86 1.64 1.88
C ASP A 59 18.78 1.68 2.96
N THR A 60 18.47 0.53 3.56
CA THR A 60 17.42 0.41 4.58
C THR A 60 17.73 1.17 5.86
N SER A 61 18.98 1.57 6.11
CA SER A 61 19.34 2.36 7.29
C SER A 61 18.76 3.77 7.28
N LYS A 62 18.34 4.25 6.12
CA LYS A 62 17.68 5.56 5.92
C LYS A 62 16.17 5.52 6.17
N ILE A 63 15.59 4.33 6.29
CA ILE A 63 14.15 4.18 6.44
C ILE A 63 13.76 4.52 7.87
N THR A 64 12.79 5.43 8.01
CA THR A 64 12.18 5.80 9.28
C THR A 64 10.68 5.61 9.20
N LEU A 65 10.04 5.39 10.36
CA LEU A 65 8.58 5.43 10.46
C LEU A 65 8.08 6.85 10.13
N PRO A 66 6.85 6.98 9.63
CA PRO A 66 6.21 8.29 9.47
C PRO A 66 6.20 9.06 10.79
N ALA A 67 6.47 10.37 10.73
CA ALA A 67 6.49 11.21 11.93
C ALA A 67 5.16 11.18 12.71
N GLN A 68 4.04 10.98 12.01
CA GLN A 68 2.70 10.86 12.60
C GLN A 68 2.54 9.59 13.45
N ALA A 69 3.44 8.60 13.34
CA ALA A 69 3.41 7.38 14.16
C ALA A 69 3.99 7.58 15.57
N SER A 70 4.18 8.80 16.02
CA SER A 70 4.84 9.15 17.30
C SER A 70 4.14 8.62 18.56
N GLU A 71 2.86 8.28 18.48
CA GLU A 71 2.11 7.66 19.59
C GLU A 71 2.36 6.14 19.69
N LEU A 72 2.90 5.51 18.63
CA LEU A 72 3.33 4.11 18.70
C LEU A 72 4.71 4.02 19.37
N PRO A 73 5.02 2.89 20.06
CA PRO A 73 6.37 2.64 20.53
C PRO A 73 7.38 2.78 19.38
N ALA A 74 8.50 3.46 19.65
CA ALA A 74 9.61 3.50 18.70
C ALA A 74 10.18 2.08 18.49
N PRO A 75 10.78 1.80 17.32
CA PRO A 75 11.46 0.53 17.10
C PRO A 75 12.50 0.28 18.19
N PRO A 76 12.49 -0.91 18.84
CA PRO A 76 13.43 -1.25 19.89
C PRO A 76 14.89 -1.09 19.42
N ALA A 77 15.75 -0.66 20.35
CA ALA A 77 17.17 -0.44 20.06
C ALA A 77 17.83 -1.69 19.44
N GLY A 78 18.61 -1.49 18.38
CA GLY A 78 19.30 -2.55 17.66
C GLY A 78 18.49 -3.22 16.56
N GLN A 79 17.19 -2.99 16.47
CA GLN A 79 16.39 -3.44 15.33
C GLN A 79 16.62 -2.56 14.10
N LYS A 80 16.60 -3.18 12.93
CA LYS A 80 16.77 -2.51 11.62
C LYS A 80 15.60 -2.89 10.70
N VAL A 81 15.28 -2.00 9.78
CA VAL A 81 14.28 -2.32 8.75
C VAL A 81 14.83 -3.42 7.84
N LEU A 82 14.10 -4.51 7.75
CA LEU A 82 14.36 -5.62 6.82
C LEU A 82 13.58 -5.39 5.52
N HIS A 83 12.30 -5.07 5.62
CA HIS A 83 11.40 -4.84 4.49
C HIS A 83 10.41 -3.72 4.79
N VAL A 84 9.96 -3.05 3.73
CA VAL A 84 8.75 -2.23 3.73
C VAL A 84 7.85 -2.74 2.62
N ALA A 85 6.57 -2.90 2.92
CA ALA A 85 5.57 -3.32 1.95
C ALA A 85 4.38 -2.37 1.90
N VAL A 86 3.81 -2.21 0.70
CA VAL A 86 2.46 -1.68 0.53
C VAL A 86 1.50 -2.86 0.49
N GLY A 87 0.54 -2.89 1.40
CA GLY A 87 -0.50 -3.90 1.48
C GLY A 87 -1.80 -3.44 0.82
N ARG A 88 -2.43 -4.33 0.06
CA ARG A 88 -3.76 -4.14 -0.54
C ARG A 88 -4.64 -5.35 -0.24
N GLY A 89 -5.79 -5.11 0.40
CA GLY A 89 -6.65 -6.23 0.82
C GLY A 89 -7.96 -5.80 1.45
N THR A 90 -8.45 -6.64 2.36
CA THR A 90 -9.71 -6.44 3.10
C THR A 90 -9.50 -6.64 4.60
N GLN A 91 -10.20 -5.84 5.39
CA GLN A 91 -10.49 -6.12 6.79
C GLN A 91 -11.78 -6.92 6.84
N ASN A 92 -11.85 -7.95 7.68
CA ASN A 92 -12.96 -8.87 7.78
C ASN A 92 -13.71 -8.65 9.09
N TYR A 93 -15.02 -8.63 9.01
CA TYR A 93 -15.91 -8.34 10.13
C TYR A 93 -17.02 -9.37 10.24
N THR A 94 -17.56 -9.51 11.46
CA THR A 94 -18.77 -10.29 11.74
C THR A 94 -19.76 -9.48 12.55
N CYS A 95 -21.04 -9.75 12.32
CA CYS A 95 -22.16 -9.20 13.08
C CYS A 95 -22.87 -10.32 13.84
N ALA A 96 -23.12 -10.11 15.12
CA ALA A 96 -23.90 -11.05 15.93
C ALA A 96 -25.36 -11.09 15.48
N ASP A 97 -25.90 -9.93 15.12
CA ASP A 97 -27.21 -9.71 14.50
C ASP A 97 -27.15 -8.51 13.55
N SER A 98 -28.24 -8.27 12.79
CA SER A 98 -28.33 -7.18 11.80
C SER A 98 -29.13 -6.00 12.37
N THR A 99 -28.72 -5.48 13.54
CA THR A 99 -29.43 -4.38 14.22
C THR A 99 -28.58 -3.12 14.36
N ALA A 100 -29.24 -1.99 14.55
CA ALA A 100 -28.59 -0.69 14.81
C ALA A 100 -27.89 -0.62 16.19
N ASN A 101 -28.10 -1.58 17.07
CA ASN A 101 -27.51 -1.63 18.40
C ASN A 101 -26.28 -2.55 18.46
N THR A 102 -25.99 -3.28 17.39
CA THR A 102 -24.85 -4.20 17.31
C THR A 102 -23.73 -3.56 16.50
N GLU A 103 -22.52 -3.56 17.04
CA GLU A 103 -21.31 -3.09 16.34
C GLU A 103 -20.63 -4.27 15.63
N PRO A 104 -20.06 -4.05 14.44
CA PRO A 104 -19.23 -5.07 13.77
C PRO A 104 -17.99 -5.43 14.57
N ALA A 105 -17.75 -6.71 14.76
CA ALA A 105 -16.54 -7.24 15.38
C ALA A 105 -15.51 -7.63 14.32
N ALA A 106 -14.26 -7.15 14.47
CA ALA A 106 -13.17 -7.53 13.58
C ALA A 106 -12.78 -9.01 13.80
N ILE A 107 -12.65 -9.77 12.71
CA ILE A 107 -12.24 -11.17 12.71
C ILE A 107 -10.97 -11.43 11.91
N GLY A 108 -10.25 -10.38 11.53
CA GLY A 108 -8.97 -10.46 10.84
C GLY A 108 -8.90 -9.63 9.57
N ALA A 109 -7.89 -9.92 8.78
CA ALA A 109 -7.62 -9.25 7.50
C ALA A 109 -6.99 -10.24 6.51
N VAL A 110 -7.08 -9.92 5.23
CA VAL A 110 -6.33 -10.58 4.16
C VAL A 110 -5.77 -9.53 3.23
N ALA A 111 -4.46 -9.57 2.94
CA ALA A 111 -3.84 -8.66 1.99
C ALA A 111 -2.69 -9.31 1.23
N SER A 112 -2.47 -8.87 0.01
CA SER A 112 -1.19 -9.04 -0.69
C SER A 112 -0.26 -7.89 -0.32
N LEU A 113 1.00 -8.20 -0.09
CA LEU A 113 2.06 -7.29 0.32
C LEU A 113 3.03 -7.13 -0.84
N TYR A 114 3.33 -5.91 -1.23
CA TYR A 114 4.20 -5.61 -2.36
C TYR A 114 5.44 -4.84 -1.88
N ASN A 115 6.61 -5.26 -2.37
CA ASN A 115 7.89 -4.74 -1.91
C ASN A 115 8.07 -3.26 -2.29
N ALA A 116 8.09 -2.42 -1.29
CA ALA A 116 8.31 -0.98 -1.42
C ALA A 116 9.57 -0.51 -0.67
N THR A 117 10.46 -1.43 -0.27
CA THR A 117 11.64 -1.13 0.56
C THR A 117 12.51 -0.04 -0.05
N CYS A 118 12.81 -0.13 -1.35
CA CYS A 118 13.65 0.87 -2.00
C CYS A 118 12.93 2.21 -2.20
N ILE A 119 11.59 2.21 -2.33
CA ILE A 119 10.81 3.46 -2.34
C ILE A 119 10.88 4.10 -0.96
N ALA A 120 10.70 3.34 0.11
CA ALA A 120 10.79 3.85 1.47
C ALA A 120 12.19 4.42 1.80
N ALA A 121 13.26 3.79 1.29
CA ALA A 121 14.63 4.23 1.50
C ALA A 121 14.97 5.54 0.77
N ASN A 122 14.43 5.74 -0.43
CA ASN A 122 14.84 6.84 -1.30
C ASN A 122 13.79 7.95 -1.41
N TYR A 123 12.51 7.61 -1.21
CA TYR A 123 11.36 8.52 -1.44
C TYR A 123 10.33 8.41 -0.33
N PRO A 124 10.65 8.81 0.92
CA PRO A 124 9.77 8.65 2.09
C PRO A 124 8.42 9.37 1.93
N ALA A 125 8.39 10.49 1.21
CA ALA A 125 7.13 11.17 0.92
C ALA A 125 6.26 10.41 -0.09
N LEU A 126 6.85 9.61 -0.97
CA LEU A 126 6.11 8.81 -1.94
C LEU A 126 5.50 7.56 -1.29
N ILE A 127 6.26 6.86 -0.43
CA ILE A 127 5.74 5.70 0.27
C ILE A 127 4.58 6.09 1.19
N SER A 128 4.65 7.22 1.88
CA SER A 128 3.56 7.66 2.78
C SER A 128 2.23 7.93 2.06
N MET A 129 2.26 8.19 0.75
CA MET A 129 1.07 8.39 -0.08
C MET A 129 0.59 7.08 -0.76
N ALA A 130 1.42 6.05 -0.78
CA ALA A 130 1.13 4.84 -1.56
C ALA A 130 -0.21 4.19 -1.16
N PRO A 131 -0.58 4.04 0.13
CA PRO A 131 -1.87 3.46 0.49
C PRO A 131 -3.07 4.24 0.00
N GLU A 132 -2.99 5.58 -0.06
CA GLU A 132 -4.09 6.45 -0.55
C GLU A 132 -4.35 6.26 -2.03
N VAL A 133 -3.31 5.97 -2.81
CA VAL A 133 -3.41 5.63 -4.23
C VAL A 133 -3.89 4.20 -4.40
N VAL A 134 -3.27 3.28 -3.67
CA VAL A 134 -3.45 1.84 -3.82
C VAL A 134 -4.85 1.38 -3.38
N ILE A 135 -5.51 2.07 -2.45
CA ILE A 135 -6.91 1.77 -2.07
C ILE A 135 -7.86 1.83 -3.28
N ASN A 136 -7.55 2.66 -4.28
CA ASN A 136 -8.36 2.82 -5.49
C ASN A 136 -8.05 1.77 -6.58
N ILE A 137 -7.01 0.96 -6.40
CA ILE A 137 -6.65 -0.12 -7.32
C ILE A 137 -7.52 -1.36 -6.99
N ALA A 138 -7.85 -2.14 -8.02
CA ALA A 138 -8.59 -3.38 -7.84
C ALA A 138 -7.90 -4.31 -6.82
N LEU A 139 -8.70 -5.09 -6.10
CA LEU A 139 -8.16 -6.09 -5.18
C LEU A 139 -7.27 -7.09 -5.95
N PRO A 140 -6.09 -7.42 -5.39
CA PRO A 140 -5.23 -8.42 -6.00
C PRO A 140 -5.92 -9.78 -6.10
N THR A 141 -5.66 -10.47 -7.19
CA THR A 141 -6.04 -11.87 -7.38
C THR A 141 -4.87 -12.79 -7.04
N LYS A 142 -5.09 -14.10 -6.99
CA LYS A 142 -4.03 -15.09 -6.74
C LYS A 142 -2.88 -15.04 -7.77
N SER A 143 -3.14 -14.49 -8.97
CA SER A 143 -2.15 -14.34 -10.04
C SER A 143 -1.47 -12.96 -10.07
N SER A 144 -1.82 -12.05 -9.15
CA SER A 144 -1.26 -10.69 -9.13
C SER A 144 0.15 -10.71 -8.54
N SER A 145 1.17 -10.81 -9.39
CA SER A 145 2.58 -10.80 -9.00
C SER A 145 3.14 -9.38 -8.83
N THR A 146 2.45 -8.37 -9.33
CA THR A 146 2.87 -6.96 -9.25
C THR A 146 1.70 -6.05 -8.88
N LEU A 147 2.02 -4.92 -8.24
CA LEU A 147 1.06 -3.88 -7.89
C LEU A 147 1.30 -2.62 -8.74
N PRO A 148 0.34 -2.21 -9.58
CA PRO A 148 0.42 -0.93 -10.27
C PRO A 148 0.21 0.26 -9.29
N PRO A 149 0.53 1.49 -9.68
CA PRO A 149 1.11 1.88 -10.98
C PRO A 149 2.63 1.69 -11.04
N ALA A 150 3.30 1.47 -9.93
CA ALA A 150 4.76 1.34 -9.86
C ALA A 150 5.28 -0.08 -10.16
N ASN A 151 4.38 -1.04 -10.44
CA ASN A 151 4.69 -2.44 -10.68
C ASN A 151 5.56 -3.06 -9.57
N LEU A 152 5.21 -2.78 -8.31
CA LEU A 152 5.90 -3.34 -7.17
C LEU A 152 5.75 -4.86 -7.14
N ASP A 153 6.84 -5.57 -7.00
CA ASP A 153 6.83 -7.04 -6.91
C ASP A 153 6.13 -7.53 -5.65
N LEU A 154 5.42 -8.64 -5.76
CA LEU A 154 4.83 -9.32 -4.62
C LEU A 154 5.94 -9.72 -3.63
N LEU A 155 5.81 -9.27 -2.38
CA LEU A 155 6.67 -9.64 -1.26
C LEU A 155 6.10 -10.81 -0.48
N GLY A 156 4.77 -10.84 -0.28
CA GLY A 156 4.13 -11.85 0.54
C GLY A 156 2.64 -11.62 0.73
N HIS A 157 2.11 -12.32 1.72
CA HIS A 157 0.70 -12.25 2.08
C HIS A 157 0.52 -12.04 3.58
N HIS A 158 -0.50 -11.25 3.92
CA HIS A 158 -0.96 -11.07 5.29
C HIS A 158 -2.32 -11.73 5.45
N PHE A 159 -2.47 -12.49 6.51
CA PHE A 159 -3.72 -13.12 6.92
C PHE A 159 -3.73 -13.33 8.44
N PHE A 160 -4.78 -13.92 8.95
CA PHE A 160 -4.89 -14.24 10.37
C PHE A 160 -5.03 -15.75 10.54
N GLU A 161 -4.27 -16.32 11.49
CA GLU A 161 -4.39 -17.73 11.87
C GLU A 161 -5.67 -17.97 12.70
N ASP A 162 -5.96 -17.02 13.58
CA ASP A 162 -7.21 -16.88 14.32
C ASP A 162 -7.61 -15.39 14.38
N SER A 163 -8.70 -15.03 15.08
CA SER A 163 -9.17 -13.63 15.12
C SER A 163 -8.17 -12.64 15.77
N THR A 164 -7.07 -13.12 16.36
CA THR A 164 -6.13 -12.30 17.16
C THR A 164 -4.68 -12.42 16.73
N THR A 165 -4.34 -13.40 15.86
CA THR A 165 -2.97 -13.73 15.49
C THR A 165 -2.68 -13.37 14.02
N PRO A 166 -2.19 -12.16 13.76
CA PRO A 166 -1.78 -11.76 12.41
C PRO A 166 -0.49 -12.48 11.98
N VAL A 167 -0.53 -13.01 10.76
CA VAL A 167 0.56 -13.72 10.10
C VAL A 167 0.96 -12.96 8.84
N PHE A 168 2.27 -12.81 8.64
CA PHE A 168 2.88 -12.24 7.44
C PHE A 168 3.78 -13.31 6.83
N ASN A 169 3.28 -13.98 5.81
CA ASN A 169 4.05 -14.99 5.06
C ASN A 169 4.78 -14.30 3.91
N LEU A 170 6.10 -14.16 4.03
CA LEU A 170 6.96 -13.55 3.03
C LEU A 170 7.74 -14.58 2.20
N ASP A 171 7.38 -15.86 2.32
CA ASP A 171 7.87 -16.96 1.49
C ASP A 171 6.96 -17.15 0.28
N THR A 172 7.14 -16.33 -0.77
CA THR A 172 6.24 -16.29 -1.92
C THR A 172 6.64 -17.22 -3.05
N THR A 173 7.92 -17.51 -3.20
CA THR A 173 8.47 -18.41 -4.22
C THR A 173 9.68 -19.15 -3.68
N SER A 174 10.16 -20.17 -4.41
CA SER A 174 11.40 -20.88 -4.05
C SER A 174 12.64 -19.98 -4.03
N GLU A 175 12.62 -18.90 -4.80
CA GLU A 175 13.72 -17.93 -4.90
C GLU A 175 13.60 -16.77 -3.92
N ARG A 176 12.40 -16.55 -3.34
CA ARG A 176 12.08 -15.44 -2.46
C ARG A 176 11.48 -15.96 -1.16
N GLN A 177 12.34 -16.52 -0.32
CA GLN A 177 11.98 -17.03 0.99
C GLN A 177 12.57 -16.11 2.06
N TYR A 178 11.75 -15.17 2.52
CA TYR A 178 12.15 -14.17 3.52
C TYR A 178 11.65 -14.53 4.93
N GLY A 179 10.89 -15.63 5.07
CA GLY A 179 10.36 -16.11 6.32
C GLY A 179 8.89 -15.78 6.57
N ILE A 180 8.45 -16.09 7.78
CA ILE A 180 7.06 -15.95 8.22
C ILE A 180 7.06 -15.25 9.58
N ALA A 181 6.48 -14.06 9.66
CA ALA A 181 6.30 -13.37 10.93
C ALA A 181 4.91 -13.67 11.49
N ILE A 182 4.85 -14.40 12.60
CA ILE A 182 3.66 -14.59 13.43
C ILE A 182 3.71 -13.54 14.53
N SER A 183 2.64 -12.79 14.74
CA SER A 183 2.73 -11.61 15.61
C SER A 183 1.52 -11.39 16.50
N LYS A 184 1.67 -10.51 17.49
CA LYS A 184 0.57 -10.03 18.35
C LYS A 184 0.57 -8.50 18.42
N LYS A 185 -0.62 -7.92 18.40
CA LYS A 185 -0.80 -6.47 18.61
C LYS A 185 -0.38 -6.10 20.03
N LYS A 186 0.49 -5.08 20.15
CA LYS A 186 0.99 -4.54 21.42
C LYS A 186 0.53 -3.11 21.65
N ALA A 187 0.47 -2.31 20.59
CA ALA A 187 -0.03 -0.94 20.67
C ALA A 187 -0.83 -0.57 19.42
N SER A 188 -1.66 0.44 19.56
CA SER A 188 -2.41 1.02 18.45
C SER A 188 -2.63 2.50 18.68
N MET A 189 -2.74 3.26 17.60
CA MET A 189 -3.20 4.64 17.57
C MET A 189 -4.24 4.81 16.47
N ASN A 190 -5.08 5.82 16.57
CA ASN A 190 -6.00 6.14 15.49
C ASN A 190 -5.21 6.58 14.24
N ALA A 191 -5.72 6.24 13.05
CA ALA A 191 -5.22 6.86 11.84
C ALA A 191 -5.41 8.38 11.90
N PRO A 192 -4.52 9.19 11.27
CA PRO A 192 -4.71 10.62 11.16
C PRO A 192 -6.11 10.99 10.65
N SER A 193 -6.68 12.08 11.13
CA SER A 193 -8.05 12.49 10.79
C SER A 193 -8.25 12.78 9.28
N ASN A 194 -7.17 13.09 8.58
CA ASN A 194 -7.14 13.31 7.13
C ASN A 194 -6.87 12.04 6.31
N ALA A 195 -6.69 10.87 6.95
CA ALA A 195 -6.50 9.62 6.24
C ALA A 195 -7.68 9.31 5.32
N VAL A 196 -7.38 8.77 4.13
CA VAL A 196 -8.39 8.44 3.11
C VAL A 196 -9.37 7.39 3.65
N LYS A 197 -10.66 7.70 3.61
CA LYS A 197 -11.71 6.92 4.28
C LYS A 197 -12.03 5.59 3.58
N GLY A 198 -11.63 5.42 2.34
CA GLY A 198 -11.89 4.27 1.50
C GLY A 198 -11.71 4.60 0.03
N GLN A 199 -12.13 3.70 -0.87
CA GLN A 199 -12.04 3.96 -2.31
C GLN A 199 -12.74 5.27 -2.68
N HIS A 200 -12.07 6.10 -3.49
CA HIS A 200 -12.55 7.43 -3.89
C HIS A 200 -12.91 8.32 -2.69
N ASN A 201 -12.21 8.14 -1.58
CA ASN A 201 -12.46 8.79 -0.28
C ASN A 201 -13.89 8.58 0.27
N ALA A 202 -14.57 7.54 -0.20
CA ALA A 202 -15.87 7.09 0.31
C ALA A 202 -15.66 5.91 1.27
N GLY A 203 -16.35 5.91 2.41
CA GLY A 203 -16.21 4.85 3.40
C GLY A 203 -16.26 5.36 4.84
N ASN A 204 -15.99 4.46 5.78
CA ASN A 204 -16.18 4.68 7.22
C ASN A 204 -14.87 5.09 7.93
N GLY A 205 -13.81 5.37 7.18
CA GLY A 205 -12.52 5.80 7.73
C GLY A 205 -11.42 4.76 7.58
N ALA A 206 -10.20 5.18 7.91
CA ALA A 206 -9.02 4.34 7.89
C ALA A 206 -8.86 3.57 9.21
N VAL A 207 -8.47 2.30 9.13
CA VAL A 207 -8.21 1.48 10.32
C VAL A 207 -7.00 2.00 11.10
N ALA A 208 -6.97 1.72 12.40
CA ALA A 208 -5.92 2.15 13.31
C ALA A 208 -4.52 1.76 12.84
N TRP A 209 -3.52 2.57 13.17
CA TRP A 209 -2.11 2.24 13.04
C TRP A 209 -1.69 1.32 14.20
N LEU A 210 -0.82 0.37 13.91
CA LEU A 210 -0.49 -0.69 14.87
C LEU A 210 1.01 -0.87 15.04
N TYR A 211 1.40 -1.22 16.26
CA TYR A 211 2.65 -1.86 16.58
C TYR A 211 2.38 -3.32 16.98
N LEU A 212 3.08 -4.25 16.33
CA LEU A 212 2.98 -5.68 16.52
C LEU A 212 4.36 -6.22 16.90
N GLU A 213 4.41 -7.21 17.80
CA GLU A 213 5.62 -7.95 18.12
C GLU A 213 5.55 -9.38 17.59
N ALA A 214 6.65 -9.85 17.02
CA ALA A 214 6.78 -11.24 16.62
C ALA A 214 6.71 -12.16 17.84
N VAL A 215 6.11 -13.32 17.66
CA VAL A 215 5.92 -14.34 18.70
C VAL A 215 6.51 -15.68 18.26
N ASN A 216 6.46 -16.67 19.15
CA ASN A 216 6.93 -18.02 18.86
C ASN A 216 6.28 -18.58 17.59
N GLY A 217 7.05 -19.31 16.80
CA GLY A 217 6.66 -19.80 15.48
C GLY A 217 7.08 -18.89 14.32
N THR A 218 7.55 -17.67 14.60
CA THR A 218 8.17 -16.80 13.58
C THR A 218 9.41 -17.48 13.00
N VAL A 219 9.52 -17.45 11.66
CA VAL A 219 10.67 -17.92 10.88
C VAL A 219 11.37 -16.71 10.27
N GLY A 220 12.69 -16.61 10.43
CA GLY A 220 13.48 -15.43 10.03
C GLY A 220 13.70 -14.46 11.18
N ASP A 221 14.29 -13.30 10.87
CA ASP A 221 14.78 -12.34 11.87
C ASP A 221 13.75 -11.30 12.33
N TYR A 222 12.47 -11.50 12.00
CA TYR A 222 11.40 -10.55 12.34
C TYR A 222 11.19 -10.46 13.84
N LYS A 223 11.17 -9.22 14.36
CA LYS A 223 10.93 -8.91 15.78
C LYS A 223 9.75 -7.98 15.98
N SER A 224 9.58 -7.00 15.11
CA SER A 224 8.44 -6.09 15.18
C SER A 224 7.93 -5.70 13.80
N ILE A 225 6.64 -5.42 13.72
CA ILE A 225 5.95 -4.99 12.51
C ILE A 225 5.10 -3.76 12.84
N TYR A 226 5.16 -2.74 12.00
CA TYR A 226 4.29 -1.58 12.08
C TYR A 226 3.34 -1.56 10.89
N ARG A 227 2.05 -1.36 11.15
CA ARG A 227 1.05 -1.01 10.15
C ARG A 227 0.76 0.48 10.30
N VAL A 228 1.10 1.26 9.28
CA VAL A 228 0.94 2.73 9.25
C VAL A 228 0.36 3.20 7.92
N ASN A 229 0.12 4.48 7.76
CA ASN A 229 -0.40 5.10 6.53
C ASN A 229 -1.63 4.37 5.98
N THR A 230 -2.55 4.00 6.86
CA THR A 230 -3.73 3.22 6.48
C THR A 230 -4.72 4.07 5.68
N ALA A 231 -5.36 3.46 4.68
CA ALA A 231 -6.46 4.01 3.90
C ALA A 231 -7.64 3.03 3.90
N GLY A 232 -8.83 3.47 4.27
CA GLY A 232 -10.01 2.65 4.37
C GLY A 232 -9.94 1.57 5.45
N GLY A 233 -10.84 0.63 5.37
CA GLY A 233 -10.87 -0.57 6.20
C GLY A 233 -11.83 -0.52 7.39
N ASN A 234 -12.25 0.63 7.89
CA ASN A 234 -13.21 0.69 8.99
C ASN A 234 -14.61 0.20 8.55
N PRO A 235 -15.31 -0.56 9.40
CA PRO A 235 -16.66 -1.00 9.14
C PRO A 235 -17.66 0.16 9.33
N PRO A 236 -18.93 0.00 8.93
CA PRO A 236 -20.00 0.90 9.39
C PRO A 236 -20.11 0.89 10.92
N ALA A 237 -20.72 1.92 11.49
CA ALA A 237 -20.85 2.07 12.94
C ALA A 237 -21.70 0.97 13.57
N THR A 238 -22.64 0.40 12.81
CA THR A 238 -23.55 -0.63 13.28
C THR A 238 -23.70 -1.74 12.27
N CYS A 239 -24.26 -2.85 12.71
CA CYS A 239 -24.58 -4.01 11.88
C CYS A 239 -25.93 -3.90 11.14
N GLU A 240 -26.62 -2.76 11.24
CA GLU A 240 -27.92 -2.59 10.57
C GLU A 240 -27.80 -2.78 9.05
N GLY A 241 -28.56 -3.73 8.51
CA GLY A 241 -28.53 -4.07 7.10
C GLY A 241 -27.27 -4.78 6.61
N MET A 242 -26.35 -5.16 7.52
CA MET A 242 -25.14 -5.89 7.17
C MET A 242 -25.35 -7.40 7.16
N ASP A 243 -24.61 -8.08 6.29
CA ASP A 243 -24.50 -9.54 6.32
C ASP A 243 -23.80 -10.00 7.61
N LYS A 244 -24.03 -11.27 7.99
CA LYS A 244 -23.40 -11.88 9.16
C LYS A 244 -21.86 -11.78 9.12
N THR A 245 -21.27 -11.86 7.94
CA THR A 245 -19.85 -11.63 7.70
C THR A 245 -19.66 -10.77 6.47
N PHE A 246 -18.80 -9.77 6.54
CA PHE A 246 -18.53 -8.89 5.43
C PHE A 246 -17.08 -8.40 5.45
N THR A 247 -16.65 -7.79 4.36
CA THR A 247 -15.30 -7.28 4.21
C THR A 247 -15.31 -5.81 3.83
N VAL A 248 -14.30 -5.07 4.31
CA VAL A 248 -14.07 -3.68 3.94
C VAL A 248 -12.69 -3.55 3.33
N GLN A 249 -12.60 -2.98 2.14
CA GLN A 249 -11.33 -2.81 1.45
C GLN A 249 -10.43 -1.83 2.20
N TYR A 250 -9.12 -2.14 2.23
CA TYR A 250 -8.10 -1.28 2.82
C TYR A 250 -6.78 -1.37 2.07
N SER A 251 -5.93 -0.40 2.35
CA SER A 251 -4.52 -0.39 2.03
C SER A 251 -3.72 0.14 3.22
N ALA A 252 -2.45 -0.23 3.34
CA ALA A 252 -1.57 0.21 4.42
C ALA A 252 -0.10 0.00 4.05
N ASP A 253 0.79 0.74 4.70
CA ASP A 253 2.22 0.41 4.69
C ASP A 253 2.55 -0.50 5.89
N TYR A 254 3.43 -1.46 5.64
CA TYR A 254 3.97 -2.38 6.64
C TYR A 254 5.49 -2.27 6.69
N TYR A 255 6.01 -1.96 7.88
CA TYR A 255 7.45 -1.89 8.14
C TYR A 255 7.84 -3.09 9.00
N PHE A 256 8.73 -3.93 8.49
CA PHE A 256 9.22 -5.13 9.16
C PHE A 256 10.62 -4.86 9.70
N TYR A 257 10.80 -5.07 11.00
CA TYR A 257 12.06 -4.89 11.71
C TYR A 257 12.58 -6.22 12.27
N GLY A 258 13.94 -6.35 12.27
CA GLY A 258 14.64 -7.48 12.85
C GLY A 258 15.96 -7.13 13.49
#